data_2b50d6eede406c0a883df8147c477091
#
_entry.id   2b50d6eede406c0a883df8147c477091
#
_cell.length_a   1.000
_cell.length_b   1.000
_cell.length_c   1.000
_cell.angle_alpha   90.00
_cell.angle_beta   90.00
_cell.angle_gamma   90.00
#
_symmetry.space_group_name_H-M   'P 1'
#
loop_
_entity.id
_entity.type
_entity.pdbx_description
1 polymer ?
#
loop_
_entity_poly.entity_id
_entity_poly.type
_entity_poly.pdbx_seq_one_letter_code
_entity_poly.pdbx_strand_id
1 'polypeptide(L)'
;PVAYSSNGDGFLEHDKTCFTGKLETELTLENFPSPEDLWERYKKYKGISTKEQENIAAFEYYFDTTGRKPRYYQQIAINRAVEAIAKEQNRILLVMATGTGKTYTAFQIIYRLWKSSTKKRVLFLADRNALLDQTKRGDFRHFKDKMTIIKKKRIDKAFEIYLALYQGLTNYNEDKDAYREFSPDFFDLVIVDECH
;
A
#
# COMPACT_ATOMS: atom_id res chain seq x y z
N PRO A 1 -5.13 13.93 11.24
CA PRO A 1 -4.89 15.32 10.97
C PRO A 1 -5.94 16.23 11.59
N VAL A 2 -7.24 15.91 11.46
CA VAL A 2 -8.32 16.66 12.09
C VAL A 2 -9.04 15.76 13.07
N ALA A 3 -9.34 16.26 14.27
CA ALA A 3 -10.09 15.57 15.30
C ALA A 3 -11.21 16.49 15.82
N TYR A 4 -12.33 15.90 16.18
CA TYR A 4 -13.48 16.60 16.70
C TYR A 4 -13.85 16.05 18.07
N SER A 5 -14.20 16.95 19.00
CA SER A 5 -14.87 16.61 20.23
C SER A 5 -16.19 17.40 20.32
N SER A 6 -17.20 16.85 21.01
CA SER A 6 -18.49 17.49 21.19
C SER A 6 -19.02 17.24 22.61
N ASN A 7 -19.72 18.23 23.14
CA ASN A 7 -20.48 18.17 24.38
C ASN A 7 -21.99 18.04 24.14
N GLY A 8 -22.43 17.96 22.87
CA GLY A 8 -23.82 17.92 22.45
C GLY A 8 -24.37 19.26 21.94
N ASP A 9 -23.78 20.38 22.32
CA ASP A 9 -24.23 21.73 21.92
C ASP A 9 -23.39 22.30 20.78
N GLY A 10 -22.14 21.83 20.63
CA GLY A 10 -21.21 22.30 19.61
C GLY A 10 -20.06 21.33 19.44
N PHE A 11 -19.10 21.72 18.62
CA PHE A 11 -17.91 20.96 18.32
C PHE A 11 -16.66 21.78 18.55
N LEU A 12 -15.61 21.13 19.05
CA LEU A 12 -14.26 21.65 19.03
C LEU A 12 -13.46 20.89 17.96
N GLU A 13 -13.06 21.61 16.92
CA GLU A 13 -12.17 21.09 15.89
C GLU A 13 -10.72 21.28 16.35
N HIS A 14 -9.92 20.22 16.26
CA HIS A 14 -8.47 20.27 16.40
C HIS A 14 -7.84 19.91 15.06
N ASP A 15 -7.40 20.91 14.29
CA ASP A 15 -6.89 20.76 12.93
C ASP A 15 -5.36 20.89 12.86
N LYS A 16 -4.68 19.71 12.81
CA LYS A 16 -3.23 19.64 12.58
C LYS A 16 -2.81 19.90 11.13
N THR A 17 -3.74 20.10 10.23
CA THR A 17 -3.44 20.43 8.82
C THR A 17 -3.29 21.94 8.61
N CYS A 18 -3.65 22.73 9.60
CA CYS A 18 -3.58 24.18 9.54
C CYS A 18 -2.13 24.66 9.71
N PHE A 19 -1.58 25.30 8.68
CA PHE A 19 -0.21 25.85 8.73
C PHE A 19 -0.12 27.29 9.27
N THR A 20 -1.22 28.02 9.29
CA THR A 20 -1.22 29.47 9.55
C THR A 20 -2.37 29.96 10.42
N GLY A 21 -3.16 29.07 11.02
CA GLY A 21 -4.36 29.44 11.79
C GLY A 21 -4.35 28.94 13.22
N LYS A 22 -5.48 29.11 13.89
CA LYS A 22 -5.69 28.50 15.20
C LYS A 22 -5.77 26.99 15.05
N LEU A 23 -5.07 26.30 15.91
CA LEU A 23 -5.07 24.82 15.96
C LEU A 23 -6.45 24.28 16.39
N GLU A 24 -7.16 25.06 17.20
CA GLU A 24 -8.47 24.72 17.75
C GLU A 24 -9.49 25.81 17.38
N THR A 25 -10.65 25.33 16.91
CA THR A 25 -11.77 26.19 16.50
C THR A 25 -13.08 25.62 17.00
N GLU A 26 -13.90 26.45 17.64
CA GLU A 26 -15.27 26.07 17.99
C GLU A 26 -16.17 26.13 16.73
N LEU A 27 -16.97 25.11 16.55
CA LEU A 27 -17.89 24.99 15.42
C LEU A 27 -19.31 24.68 15.91
N THR A 28 -20.27 25.25 15.21
CA THR A 28 -21.67 24.85 15.31
C THR A 28 -21.95 23.71 14.32
N LEU A 29 -23.08 23.03 14.46
CA LEU A 29 -23.49 21.99 13.49
C LEU A 29 -23.62 22.55 12.07
N GLU A 30 -24.09 23.80 11.94
CA GLU A 30 -24.26 24.48 10.66
C GLU A 30 -22.94 24.75 9.93
N ASN A 31 -21.87 24.97 10.71
CA ASN A 31 -20.52 25.26 10.20
C ASN A 31 -19.60 24.03 10.22
N PHE A 32 -20.16 22.85 10.49
CA PHE A 32 -19.38 21.62 10.46
C PHE A 32 -18.92 21.33 9.03
N PRO A 33 -17.61 21.06 8.79
CA PRO A 33 -17.10 20.90 7.42
C PRO A 33 -17.69 19.66 6.74
N SER A 34 -17.94 19.79 5.45
CA SER A 34 -18.37 18.68 4.62
C SER A 34 -17.25 17.64 4.43
N PRO A 35 -17.58 16.41 4.04
CA PRO A 35 -16.56 15.42 3.66
C PRO A 35 -15.63 15.94 2.56
N GLU A 36 -16.16 16.71 1.61
CA GLU A 36 -15.43 17.33 0.51
C GLU A 36 -14.43 18.36 1.03
N ASP A 37 -14.83 19.23 1.96
CA ASP A 37 -13.93 20.23 2.59
C ASP A 37 -12.79 19.55 3.35
N LEU A 38 -13.11 18.47 4.08
CA LEU A 38 -12.11 17.70 4.82
C LEU A 38 -11.14 17.00 3.87
N TRP A 39 -11.65 16.50 2.74
CA TRP A 39 -10.81 15.88 1.70
C TRP A 39 -9.89 16.89 1.04
N GLU A 40 -10.36 18.09 0.72
CA GLU A 40 -9.51 19.16 0.17
C GLU A 40 -8.41 19.60 1.17
N ARG A 41 -8.76 19.75 2.45
CA ARG A 41 -7.77 20.02 3.52
C ARG A 41 -6.72 18.91 3.62
N TYR A 42 -7.18 17.66 3.57
CA TYR A 42 -6.30 16.49 3.59
C TYR A 42 -5.34 16.47 2.40
N LYS A 43 -5.84 16.67 1.19
CA LYS A 43 -5.02 16.74 -0.03
C LYS A 43 -3.95 17.82 0.07
N LYS A 44 -4.35 19.01 0.47
CA LYS A 44 -3.41 20.13 0.67
C LYS A 44 -2.33 19.78 1.70
N TYR A 45 -2.74 19.23 2.83
CA TYR A 45 -1.81 18.83 3.91
C TYR A 45 -0.83 17.75 3.43
N LYS A 46 -1.31 16.81 2.64
CA LYS A 46 -0.50 15.71 2.11
C LYS A 46 0.29 16.09 0.85
N GLY A 47 0.05 17.25 0.26
CA GLY A 47 0.68 17.66 -1.00
C GLY A 47 0.24 16.76 -2.17
N ILE A 48 -1.03 16.35 -2.19
CA ILE A 48 -1.69 15.66 -3.30
C ILE A 48 -2.24 16.75 -4.21
N SER A 49 -1.64 16.97 -5.36
CA SER A 49 -1.91 18.13 -6.22
C SER A 49 -2.51 17.79 -7.56
N THR A 50 -2.34 16.55 -8.05
CA THR A 50 -2.86 16.13 -9.35
C THR A 50 -4.05 15.18 -9.19
N LYS A 51 -4.92 15.15 -10.21
CA LYS A 51 -6.05 14.22 -10.23
C LYS A 51 -5.61 12.76 -10.22
N GLU A 52 -4.47 12.46 -10.82
CA GLU A 52 -3.89 11.12 -10.80
C GLU A 52 -3.46 10.72 -9.39
N GLN A 53 -2.72 11.58 -8.69
CA GLN A 53 -2.34 11.35 -7.29
C GLN A 53 -3.57 11.17 -6.39
N GLU A 54 -4.61 11.97 -6.61
CA GLU A 54 -5.87 11.87 -5.89
C GLU A 54 -6.54 10.51 -6.12
N ASN A 55 -6.66 10.08 -7.38
CA ASN A 55 -7.25 8.79 -7.73
C ASN A 55 -6.50 7.62 -7.09
N ILE A 56 -5.17 7.67 -7.04
CA ILE A 56 -4.34 6.66 -6.40
C ILE A 56 -4.55 6.68 -4.88
N ALA A 57 -4.50 7.85 -4.26
CA ALA A 57 -4.62 8.00 -2.81
C ALA A 57 -6.02 7.67 -2.28
N ALA A 58 -7.07 7.95 -3.07
CA ALA A 58 -8.45 7.68 -2.71
C ALA A 58 -8.90 6.25 -3.05
N PHE A 59 -8.07 5.46 -3.77
CA PHE A 59 -8.48 4.12 -4.18
C PHE A 59 -8.81 3.24 -2.96
N GLU A 60 -9.91 2.48 -3.06
CA GLU A 60 -10.44 1.69 -1.94
C GLU A 60 -9.53 0.51 -1.55
N TYR A 61 -9.61 0.12 -0.28
CA TYR A 61 -9.03 -1.12 0.20
C TYR A 61 -9.73 -2.33 -0.42
N TYR A 62 -9.03 -3.46 -0.43
CA TYR A 62 -9.69 -4.73 -0.67
C TYR A 62 -10.57 -5.10 0.52
N PHE A 63 -11.82 -5.37 0.25
CA PHE A 63 -12.76 -5.95 1.21
C PHE A 63 -13.24 -7.30 0.68
N ASP A 64 -13.14 -8.31 1.50
CA ASP A 64 -13.72 -9.62 1.21
C ASP A 64 -15.11 -9.80 1.91
N THR A 65 -15.75 -10.92 1.61
CA THR A 65 -17.04 -11.27 2.21
C THR A 65 -16.96 -11.52 3.73
N THR A 66 -15.76 -11.70 4.29
CA THR A 66 -15.55 -11.87 5.73
C THR A 66 -15.59 -10.56 6.51
N GLY A 67 -15.60 -9.43 5.80
CA GLY A 67 -15.63 -8.08 6.40
C GLY A 67 -14.33 -7.69 7.10
N ARG A 68 -13.22 -8.41 6.86
CA ARG A 68 -11.92 -8.08 7.42
C ARG A 68 -11.45 -6.72 6.91
N LYS A 69 -11.28 -5.78 7.84
CA LYS A 69 -10.76 -4.44 7.57
C LYS A 69 -9.33 -4.31 8.09
N PRO A 70 -8.49 -3.48 7.43
CA PRO A 70 -7.18 -3.17 7.98
C PRO A 70 -7.32 -2.49 9.35
N ARG A 71 -6.49 -2.88 10.31
CA ARG A 71 -6.41 -2.20 11.61
C ARG A 71 -5.87 -0.79 11.43
N TYR A 72 -6.11 0.12 12.39
CA TYR A 72 -5.75 1.55 12.27
C TYR A 72 -4.27 1.77 11.88
N TYR A 73 -3.34 1.03 12.48
CA TYR A 73 -1.91 1.17 12.17
C TYR A 73 -1.56 0.61 10.79
N GLN A 74 -2.26 -0.44 10.33
CA GLN A 74 -2.14 -0.94 8.96
C GLN A 74 -2.68 0.08 7.96
N GLN A 75 -3.82 0.71 8.25
CA GLN A 75 -4.37 1.79 7.41
C GLN A 75 -3.38 2.94 7.26
N ILE A 76 -2.74 3.36 8.36
CA ILE A 76 -1.70 4.40 8.33
C ILE A 76 -0.53 3.98 7.44
N ALA A 77 -0.03 2.74 7.59
CA ALA A 77 1.08 2.23 6.80
C ALA A 77 0.73 2.13 5.30
N ILE A 78 -0.45 1.57 4.98
CA ILE A 78 -0.96 1.42 3.61
C ILE A 78 -1.12 2.80 2.96
N ASN A 79 -1.81 3.73 3.62
CA ASN A 79 -2.06 5.05 3.06
C ASN A 79 -0.75 5.82 2.83
N ARG A 80 0.17 5.80 3.79
CA ARG A 80 1.48 6.46 3.64
C ARG A 80 2.29 5.88 2.47
N ALA A 81 2.29 4.54 2.31
CA ALA A 81 2.98 3.90 1.20
C ALA A 81 2.36 4.26 -0.15
N VAL A 82 1.03 4.19 -0.26
CA VAL A 82 0.31 4.52 -1.50
C VAL A 82 0.47 5.99 -1.87
N GLU A 83 0.36 6.91 -0.89
CA GLU A 83 0.58 8.34 -1.09
C GLU A 83 2.03 8.66 -1.50
N ALA A 84 3.01 7.97 -0.92
CA ALA A 84 4.41 8.13 -1.27
C ALA A 84 4.68 7.69 -2.72
N ILE A 85 4.10 6.57 -3.15
CA ILE A 85 4.19 6.09 -4.53
C ILE A 85 3.46 7.03 -5.49
N ALA A 86 2.29 7.55 -5.12
CA ALA A 86 1.58 8.54 -5.91
C ALA A 86 2.40 9.83 -6.15
N LYS A 87 3.32 10.14 -5.23
CA LYS A 87 4.28 11.25 -5.32
C LYS A 87 5.62 10.84 -5.91
N GLU A 88 5.67 9.70 -6.60
CA GLU A 88 6.87 9.19 -7.28
C GLU A 88 8.07 8.91 -6.37
N GLN A 89 7.83 8.66 -5.08
CA GLN A 89 8.90 8.21 -4.20
C GLN A 89 9.35 6.79 -4.56
N ASN A 90 10.64 6.65 -4.85
CA ASN A 90 11.20 5.39 -5.37
C ASN A 90 11.55 4.37 -4.28
N ARG A 91 11.66 4.78 -3.02
CA ARG A 91 12.03 3.88 -1.92
C ARG A 91 11.23 4.21 -0.68
N ILE A 92 10.64 3.18 -0.08
CA ILE A 92 9.80 3.28 1.11
C ILE A 92 10.19 2.16 2.05
N LEU A 93 10.41 2.50 3.31
CA LEU A 93 10.65 1.53 4.38
C LEU A 93 9.44 1.51 5.32
N LEU A 94 8.85 0.32 5.52
CA LEU A 94 7.81 0.08 6.51
C LEU A 94 8.38 -0.78 7.64
N VAL A 95 8.47 -0.22 8.83
CA VAL A 95 8.90 -0.95 10.02
C VAL A 95 7.67 -1.40 10.79
N MET A 96 7.47 -2.72 10.84
CA MET A 96 6.31 -3.34 11.49
C MET A 96 6.77 -4.55 12.32
N ALA A 97 6.28 -4.68 13.54
CA ALA A 97 6.59 -5.81 14.42
C ALA A 97 6.07 -7.15 13.86
N THR A 98 6.65 -8.25 14.31
CA THR A 98 6.17 -9.59 13.98
C THR A 98 4.74 -9.78 14.47
N GLY A 99 3.90 -10.45 13.68
CA GLY A 99 2.49 -10.69 14.02
C GLY A 99 1.54 -9.51 13.77
N THR A 100 2.03 -8.34 13.35
CA THR A 100 1.19 -7.17 13.05
C THR A 100 0.52 -7.21 11.69
N GLY A 101 0.76 -8.25 10.89
CA GLY A 101 0.16 -8.46 9.57
C GLY A 101 0.88 -7.74 8.45
N LYS A 102 2.22 -7.80 8.43
CA LYS A 102 3.08 -7.26 7.35
C LYS A 102 2.60 -7.72 5.96
N THR A 103 2.40 -9.03 5.79
CA THR A 103 1.94 -9.62 4.51
C THR A 103 0.58 -9.08 4.08
N TYR A 104 -0.37 -8.93 5.00
CA TYR A 104 -1.67 -8.33 4.71
C TYR A 104 -1.55 -6.85 4.33
N THR A 105 -0.67 -6.11 4.99
CA THR A 105 -0.37 -4.72 4.66
C THR A 105 0.22 -4.61 3.25
N ALA A 106 1.19 -5.46 2.91
CA ALA A 106 1.78 -5.54 1.57
C ALA A 106 0.72 -5.91 0.51
N PHE A 107 -0.14 -6.88 0.79
CA PHE A 107 -1.25 -7.25 -0.08
C PHE A 107 -2.15 -6.04 -0.38
N GLN A 108 -2.57 -5.30 0.62
CA GLN A 108 -3.44 -4.13 0.44
C GLN A 108 -2.77 -3.01 -0.38
N ILE A 109 -1.47 -2.78 -0.18
CA ILE A 109 -0.70 -1.82 -0.97
C ILE A 109 -0.67 -2.26 -2.44
N ILE A 110 -0.31 -3.53 -2.70
CA ILE A 110 -0.27 -4.09 -4.05
C ILE A 110 -1.65 -4.00 -4.70
N TYR A 111 -2.70 -4.41 -3.98
CA TYR A 111 -4.07 -4.41 -4.50
C TYR A 111 -4.49 -3.02 -4.96
N ARG A 112 -4.31 -2.00 -4.14
CA ARG A 112 -4.69 -0.63 -4.45
C ARG A 112 -3.95 -0.08 -5.67
N LEU A 113 -2.62 -0.29 -5.73
CA LEU A 113 -1.78 0.18 -6.83
C LEU A 113 -2.04 -0.59 -8.13
N TRP A 114 -2.30 -1.86 -8.04
CA TRP A 114 -2.62 -2.71 -9.19
C TRP A 114 -4.01 -2.41 -9.75
N LYS A 115 -5.02 -2.32 -8.90
CA LYS A 115 -6.40 -2.03 -9.32
C LYS A 115 -6.58 -0.61 -9.84
N SER A 116 -5.85 0.36 -9.29
CA SER A 116 -5.81 1.73 -9.84
C SER A 116 -5.00 1.82 -11.14
N SER A 117 -4.45 0.71 -11.63
CA SER A 117 -3.56 0.64 -12.81
C SER A 117 -2.28 1.47 -12.69
N THR A 118 -1.91 1.90 -11.49
CA THR A 118 -0.68 2.65 -11.21
C THR A 118 0.55 1.77 -11.33
N LYS A 119 0.44 0.51 -10.86
CA LYS A 119 1.50 -0.51 -10.94
C LYS A 119 0.89 -1.81 -11.47
N LYS A 120 1.43 -2.33 -12.58
CA LYS A 120 0.89 -3.52 -13.25
C LYS A 120 1.68 -4.78 -12.94
N ARG A 121 3.01 -4.68 -12.92
CA ARG A 121 3.90 -5.81 -12.69
C ARG A 121 4.60 -5.66 -11.35
N VAL A 122 4.22 -6.51 -10.42
CA VAL A 122 4.69 -6.45 -9.04
C VAL A 122 5.49 -7.69 -8.70
N LEU A 123 6.67 -7.50 -8.12
CA LEU A 123 7.49 -8.56 -7.55
C LEU A 123 7.41 -8.50 -6.01
N PHE A 124 6.98 -9.58 -5.40
CA PHE A 124 7.01 -9.76 -3.95
C PHE A 124 8.08 -10.79 -3.59
N LEU A 125 9.06 -10.37 -2.81
CA LEU A 125 10.17 -11.19 -2.36
C LEU A 125 9.98 -11.60 -0.91
N ALA A 126 10.04 -12.91 -0.64
CA ALA A 126 10.02 -13.47 0.70
C ALA A 126 11.34 -14.17 1.03
N ASP A 127 11.65 -14.28 2.31
CA ASP A 127 12.86 -14.95 2.80
C ASP A 127 12.75 -16.48 2.76
N ARG A 128 11.54 -17.05 3.00
CA ARG A 128 11.35 -18.49 3.19
C ARG A 128 10.22 -19.08 2.33
N ASN A 129 10.43 -20.33 1.86
CA ASN A 129 9.44 -21.07 1.09
C ASN A 129 8.08 -21.20 1.80
N ALA A 130 8.08 -21.48 3.09
CA ALA A 130 6.85 -21.59 3.87
C ALA A 130 6.02 -20.30 3.84
N LEU A 131 6.70 -19.14 3.85
CA LEU A 131 6.05 -17.83 3.73
C LEU A 131 5.45 -17.60 2.34
N LEU A 132 6.11 -18.05 1.27
CA LEU A 132 5.57 -17.94 -0.09
C LEU A 132 4.27 -18.71 -0.26
N ASP A 133 4.24 -19.97 0.19
CA ASP A 133 3.05 -20.81 0.07
C ASP A 133 1.91 -20.27 0.97
N GLN A 134 2.22 -19.83 2.17
CA GLN A 134 1.27 -19.19 3.07
C GLN A 134 0.73 -17.88 2.48
N THR A 135 1.59 -17.05 1.91
CA THR A 135 1.22 -15.79 1.24
C THR A 135 0.30 -16.06 0.06
N LYS A 136 0.65 -17.03 -0.79
CA LYS A 136 -0.16 -17.41 -1.95
C LYS A 136 -1.55 -17.91 -1.57
N ARG A 137 -1.64 -18.78 -0.55
CA ARG A 137 -2.92 -19.35 -0.08
C ARG A 137 -3.71 -18.39 0.80
N GLY A 138 -3.05 -17.45 1.42
CA GLY A 138 -3.63 -16.43 2.28
C GLY A 138 -4.19 -15.24 1.51
N ASP A 139 -3.77 -14.05 1.87
CA ASP A 139 -4.32 -12.80 1.34
C ASP A 139 -4.10 -12.64 -0.18
N PHE A 140 -2.97 -13.13 -0.71
CA PHE A 140 -2.65 -13.02 -2.14
C PHE A 140 -3.49 -13.92 -3.06
N ARG A 141 -4.23 -14.91 -2.52
CA ARG A 141 -5.16 -15.73 -3.32
C ARG A 141 -6.16 -14.91 -4.14
N HIS A 142 -6.43 -13.66 -3.71
CA HIS A 142 -7.36 -12.76 -4.37
C HIS A 142 -6.86 -12.23 -5.72
N PHE A 143 -5.55 -12.36 -6.01
CA PHE A 143 -5.01 -12.07 -7.34
C PHE A 143 -5.29 -13.19 -8.37
N LYS A 144 -5.76 -14.36 -7.92
CA LYS A 144 -6.20 -15.48 -8.76
C LYS A 144 -5.18 -15.88 -9.84
N ASP A 145 -5.65 -15.89 -11.10
CA ASP A 145 -4.89 -16.19 -12.30
C ASP A 145 -3.85 -15.14 -12.71
N LYS A 146 -3.84 -13.99 -12.06
CA LYS A 146 -2.87 -12.92 -12.29
C LYS A 146 -1.55 -13.10 -11.56
N MET A 147 -1.46 -14.10 -10.68
CA MET A 147 -0.31 -14.32 -9.81
C MET A 147 0.40 -15.63 -10.11
N THR A 148 1.73 -15.59 -10.08
CA THR A 148 2.59 -16.77 -10.21
C THR A 148 3.69 -16.80 -9.17
N ILE A 149 4.26 -17.97 -8.90
CA ILE A 149 5.51 -18.13 -8.15
C ILE A 149 6.63 -18.39 -9.14
N ILE A 150 7.69 -17.60 -9.09
CA ILE A 150 8.89 -17.83 -9.89
C ILE A 150 9.58 -19.10 -9.38
N LYS A 151 9.61 -20.15 -10.22
CA LYS A 151 10.31 -21.42 -10.00
C LYS A 151 11.41 -21.57 -11.04
N LYS A 152 12.55 -22.08 -10.62
CA LYS A 152 13.88 -22.12 -11.28
C LYS A 152 13.98 -22.46 -12.79
N LYS A 153 12.94 -22.85 -13.51
CA LYS A 153 13.12 -23.40 -14.87
C LYS A 153 12.28 -22.76 -15.98
N ARG A 154 11.30 -21.96 -15.69
CA ARG A 154 10.47 -21.33 -16.72
C ARG A 154 9.73 -20.13 -16.12
N ILE A 155 10.09 -18.95 -16.55
CA ILE A 155 9.42 -17.72 -16.13
C ILE A 155 8.38 -17.40 -17.19
N ASP A 156 7.12 -17.46 -16.80
CA ASP A 156 6.03 -16.99 -17.64
C ASP A 156 5.84 -15.48 -17.38
N LYS A 157 6.06 -14.69 -18.42
CA LYS A 157 5.97 -13.22 -18.37
C LYS A 157 4.54 -12.70 -18.57
N ALA A 158 3.56 -13.58 -18.68
CA ALA A 158 2.14 -13.21 -18.85
C ALA A 158 1.44 -12.79 -17.56
N PHE A 159 2.04 -13.06 -16.41
CA PHE A 159 1.47 -12.70 -15.12
C PHE A 159 1.75 -11.26 -14.75
N GLU A 160 1.00 -10.76 -13.77
CA GLU A 160 1.09 -9.39 -13.27
C GLU A 160 1.69 -9.33 -11.86
N ILE A 161 1.43 -10.34 -11.03
CA ILE A 161 1.95 -10.45 -9.65
C ILE A 161 2.88 -11.66 -9.56
N TYR A 162 4.11 -11.41 -9.20
CA TYR A 162 5.16 -12.41 -9.08
C TYR A 162 5.58 -12.57 -7.64
N LEU A 163 5.57 -13.81 -7.15
CA LEU A 163 6.12 -14.18 -5.86
C LEU A 163 7.44 -14.90 -6.06
N ALA A 164 8.47 -14.54 -5.33
CA ALA A 164 9.76 -15.22 -5.39
C ALA A 164 10.45 -15.27 -4.04
N LEU A 165 11.35 -16.24 -3.90
CA LEU A 165 12.34 -16.21 -2.82
C LEU A 165 13.48 -15.28 -3.19
N TYR A 166 13.95 -14.49 -2.25
CA TYR A 166 15.14 -13.67 -2.44
C TYR A 166 16.33 -14.53 -2.92
N GLN A 167 16.59 -15.64 -2.22
CA GLN A 167 17.64 -16.59 -2.58
C GLN A 167 17.37 -17.36 -3.89
N GLY A 168 16.11 -17.42 -4.32
CA GLY A 168 15.71 -18.11 -5.55
C GLY A 168 15.96 -17.31 -6.82
N LEU A 169 16.10 -15.99 -6.70
CA LEU A 169 16.45 -15.11 -7.80
C LEU A 169 17.95 -15.00 -8.01
N THR A 170 18.73 -15.12 -6.94
CA THR A 170 20.18 -15.08 -6.92
C THR A 170 20.71 -16.49 -6.66
N ASN A 171 21.19 -17.20 -7.67
CA ASN A 171 21.90 -18.46 -7.46
C ASN A 171 23.40 -18.18 -7.35
N TYR A 172 24.07 -18.85 -6.41
CA TYR A 172 25.54 -18.82 -6.26
C TYR A 172 26.32 -19.36 -7.47
N ASN A 173 25.65 -19.90 -8.48
CA ASN A 173 26.24 -20.31 -9.74
C ASN A 173 25.91 -19.26 -10.80
N GLU A 174 26.88 -18.44 -11.15
CA GLU A 174 26.82 -17.21 -11.97
C GLU A 174 26.11 -17.33 -13.33
N ASP A 175 25.87 -18.52 -13.87
CA ASP A 175 25.33 -18.71 -15.22
C ASP A 175 23.79 -18.82 -15.29
N LYS A 176 23.06 -18.77 -14.19
CA LYS A 176 21.59 -19.02 -14.19
C LYS A 176 20.79 -18.19 -13.19
N ASP A 177 21.12 -16.94 -13.02
CA ASP A 177 20.34 -16.04 -12.17
C ASP A 177 18.97 -15.75 -12.81
N ALA A 178 17.91 -16.21 -12.17
CA ALA A 178 16.54 -16.05 -12.69
C ALA A 178 16.14 -14.57 -12.91
N TYR A 179 16.73 -13.63 -12.15
CA TYR A 179 16.45 -12.20 -12.34
C TYR A 179 16.94 -11.67 -13.70
N ARG A 180 17.96 -12.27 -14.33
CA ARG A 180 18.50 -11.85 -15.63
C ARG A 180 17.55 -12.13 -16.79
N GLU A 181 16.54 -12.96 -16.58
CA GLU A 181 15.49 -13.19 -17.59
C GLU A 181 14.52 -12.01 -17.71
N PHE A 182 14.52 -11.09 -16.73
CA PHE A 182 13.73 -9.90 -16.76
C PHE A 182 14.56 -8.70 -17.20
N SER A 183 13.96 -7.81 -18.01
CA SER A 183 14.56 -6.51 -18.26
C SER A 183 14.53 -5.67 -16.98
N PRO A 184 15.48 -4.71 -16.81
CA PRO A 184 15.51 -3.84 -15.62
C PRO A 184 14.18 -3.13 -15.32
N ASP A 185 13.40 -2.81 -16.37
CA ASP A 185 12.13 -2.09 -16.28
C ASP A 185 10.91 -3.03 -16.27
N PHE A 186 11.12 -4.34 -16.10
CA PHE A 186 10.00 -5.29 -16.17
C PHE A 186 9.02 -5.14 -15.00
N PHE A 187 9.52 -4.86 -13.81
CA PHE A 187 8.70 -4.68 -12.61
C PHE A 187 8.50 -3.21 -12.29
N ASP A 188 7.26 -2.80 -12.13
CA ASP A 188 6.87 -1.45 -11.72
C ASP A 188 7.01 -1.22 -10.21
N LEU A 189 6.94 -2.31 -9.43
CA LEU A 189 7.01 -2.31 -7.98
C LEU A 189 7.69 -3.58 -7.48
N VAL A 190 8.65 -3.41 -6.58
CA VAL A 190 9.28 -4.51 -5.85
C VAL A 190 9.02 -4.33 -4.36
N ILE A 191 8.48 -5.35 -3.72
CA ILE A 191 8.28 -5.40 -2.26
C ILE A 191 9.16 -6.51 -1.70
N VAL A 192 9.99 -6.16 -0.73
CA VAL A 192 10.87 -7.10 -0.04
C VAL A 192 10.39 -7.27 1.38
N ASP A 193 9.95 -8.47 1.74
CA ASP A 193 9.59 -8.84 3.10
C ASP A 193 10.84 -9.28 3.85
N GLU A 194 10.94 -8.92 5.15
CA GLU A 194 12.11 -9.23 6.01
C GLU A 194 13.45 -8.76 5.40
N CYS A 195 13.54 -7.47 5.04
CA CYS A 195 14.72 -6.88 4.40
C CYS A 195 15.80 -6.40 5.40
N HIS A 196 16.03 -7.14 6.46
CA HIS A 196 17.09 -6.88 7.47
C HIS A 196 18.34 -7.72 7.24
#